data_143be263c9a66f3c21a9dbd0126c3f8d
#
_entry.id   143be263c9a66f3c21a9dbd0126c3f8d
#
_cell.length_a   1.000
_cell.length_b   1.000
_cell.length_c   1.000
_cell.angle_alpha   90.00
_cell.angle_beta   90.00
_cell.angle_gamma   90.00
#
_symmetry.space_group_name_H-M   'P 1'
#
loop_
_entity.id
_entity.type
_entity.pdbx_description
1 polymer ?
#
loop_
_entity_poly.entity_id
_entity_poly.type
_entity_poly.pdbx_seq_one_letter_code
_entity_poly.pdbx_strand_id
1 'polypeptide(L)'
;MNFELSEEQLQIKYSIREFAESEIRPHVMEWDEAQHFPEELRPKLAELGLMGVLFPEEYGGAGMGYVEYATIIEELGRVCGSVGLSVAAHNSLCSNHIYAFGNEAQKQKYLVPLVTGESFGAWGLTESQAGSDASGTRTYAARRSDFSRPDARDLPAKAGTPNAGWIVNGSKNFITHAIACKTLVAVAVTDKEKGSRGISAFIFDKSMDGFRSDKKENKVGMRASETSSVVFEDCFVPDENLLGVEGEGFHQAMQVLDGGRISIAALSVGIAQGAYEAAVKYAKERKQFEKPIADFQAIQFKLADMATQIECARLLTLQAAATKDAKKPVTQKSAMAKLFASETAVRVAEEGVQIHGGYGYTKDYPAEKYWRDSKLCTIGEGTSEIQRIVIAKHLLKST
;
A
#
# COMPACT_ATOMS: atom_id res chain seq x y z
N MET A 1 -17.95 21.16 13.55
CA MET A 1 -17.22 20.07 12.88
C MET A 1 -18.27 19.18 12.25
N ASN A 2 -18.21 18.97 10.95
CA ASN A 2 -19.05 17.94 10.31
C ASN A 2 -18.17 16.67 10.18
N PHE A 3 -18.67 15.54 10.66
CA PHE A 3 -18.01 14.24 10.56
C PHE A 3 -18.61 13.38 9.43
N GLU A 4 -19.64 13.89 8.76
CA GLU A 4 -20.31 13.21 7.67
C GLU A 4 -19.61 13.50 6.35
N LEU A 5 -19.62 12.52 5.46
CA LEU A 5 -19.16 12.69 4.08
C LEU A 5 -20.11 13.65 3.34
N SER A 6 -19.57 14.45 2.42
CA SER A 6 -20.39 15.27 1.52
C SER A 6 -21.22 14.39 0.57
N GLU A 7 -22.21 14.99 -0.10
CA GLU A 7 -23.01 14.28 -1.10
C GLU A 7 -22.15 13.69 -2.22
N GLU A 8 -21.14 14.42 -2.68
CA GLU A 8 -20.18 13.96 -3.69
C GLU A 8 -19.36 12.77 -3.18
N GLN A 9 -18.85 12.84 -1.95
CA GLN A 9 -18.11 11.74 -1.31
C GLN A 9 -18.97 10.50 -1.10
N LEU A 10 -20.25 10.67 -0.75
CA LEU A 10 -21.22 9.57 -0.64
C LEU A 10 -21.50 8.95 -2.02
N GLN A 11 -21.61 9.76 -3.08
CA GLN A 11 -21.79 9.24 -4.42
C GLN A 11 -20.58 8.40 -4.87
N ILE A 12 -19.35 8.88 -4.62
CA ILE A 12 -18.11 8.11 -4.86
C ILE A 12 -18.18 6.79 -4.07
N LYS A 13 -18.49 6.85 -2.79
CA LYS A 13 -18.61 5.66 -1.94
C LYS A 13 -19.56 4.63 -2.53
N TYR A 14 -20.75 5.05 -2.96
CA TYR A 14 -21.76 4.14 -3.53
C TYR A 14 -21.34 3.56 -4.89
N SER A 15 -20.74 4.37 -5.76
CA SER A 15 -20.23 3.90 -7.05
C SER A 15 -19.12 2.84 -6.89
N ILE A 16 -18.18 3.08 -5.96
CA ILE A 16 -17.09 2.11 -5.69
C ILE A 16 -17.64 0.85 -5.02
N ARG A 17 -18.65 0.99 -4.13
CA ARG A 17 -19.33 -0.15 -3.52
C ARG A 17 -20.00 -1.03 -4.58
N GLU A 18 -20.76 -0.43 -5.48
CA GLU A 18 -21.42 -1.15 -6.58
C GLU A 18 -20.41 -1.89 -7.45
N PHE A 19 -19.35 -1.19 -7.87
CA PHE A 19 -18.26 -1.81 -8.62
C PHE A 19 -17.62 -2.98 -7.87
N ALA A 20 -17.31 -2.80 -6.58
CA ALA A 20 -16.66 -3.85 -5.79
C ALA A 20 -17.57 -5.07 -5.60
N GLU A 21 -18.90 -4.86 -5.42
CA GLU A 21 -19.86 -5.96 -5.28
C GLU A 21 -20.08 -6.72 -6.60
N SER A 22 -20.12 -6.01 -7.74
CA SER A 22 -20.38 -6.64 -9.05
C SER A 22 -19.11 -7.29 -9.65
N GLU A 23 -17.98 -6.61 -9.60
CA GLU A 23 -16.78 -6.99 -10.35
C GLU A 23 -15.73 -7.75 -9.51
N ILE A 24 -15.75 -7.57 -8.17
CA ILE A 24 -14.71 -8.14 -7.31
C ILE A 24 -15.29 -9.27 -6.45
N ARG A 25 -16.41 -9.05 -5.76
CA ARG A 25 -16.96 -10.02 -4.79
C ARG A 25 -17.16 -11.44 -5.33
N PRO A 26 -17.69 -11.66 -6.55
CA PRO A 26 -17.90 -13.02 -7.06
C PRO A 26 -16.63 -13.86 -7.17
N HIS A 27 -15.47 -13.22 -7.30
CA HIS A 27 -14.20 -13.87 -7.62
C HIS A 27 -13.18 -13.89 -6.45
N VAL A 28 -13.50 -13.23 -5.33
CA VAL A 28 -12.54 -12.98 -4.23
C VAL A 28 -11.86 -14.26 -3.73
N MET A 29 -12.61 -15.33 -3.51
CA MET A 29 -12.08 -16.59 -2.98
C MET A 29 -11.27 -17.35 -4.04
N GLU A 30 -11.69 -17.30 -5.30
CA GLU A 30 -10.96 -17.87 -6.43
C GLU A 30 -9.59 -17.22 -6.59
N TRP A 31 -9.53 -15.90 -6.63
CA TRP A 31 -8.26 -15.14 -6.75
C TRP A 31 -7.33 -15.35 -5.55
N ASP A 32 -7.91 -15.44 -4.34
CA ASP A 32 -7.13 -15.73 -3.13
C ASP A 32 -6.50 -17.12 -3.21
N GLU A 33 -7.26 -18.14 -3.60
CA GLU A 33 -6.77 -19.52 -3.73
C GLU A 33 -5.71 -19.65 -4.83
N ALA A 34 -5.96 -19.04 -5.98
CA ALA A 34 -5.01 -18.98 -7.10
C ALA A 34 -3.77 -18.11 -6.81
N GLN A 35 -3.82 -17.31 -5.75
CA GLN A 35 -2.77 -16.31 -5.44
C GLN A 35 -2.49 -15.40 -6.64
N HIS A 36 -3.50 -14.98 -7.34
CA HIS A 36 -3.38 -14.26 -8.61
C HIS A 36 -4.14 -12.94 -8.57
N PHE A 37 -3.47 -11.86 -8.99
CA PHE A 37 -4.15 -10.60 -9.25
C PHE A 37 -4.78 -10.67 -10.65
N PRO A 38 -6.08 -10.38 -10.79
CA PRO A 38 -6.75 -10.40 -12.09
C PRO A 38 -6.34 -9.19 -12.93
N GLU A 39 -5.49 -9.39 -13.92
CA GLU A 39 -4.98 -8.30 -14.78
C GLU A 39 -6.12 -7.60 -15.56
N GLU A 40 -7.21 -8.29 -15.84
CA GLU A 40 -8.43 -7.73 -16.46
C GLU A 40 -9.14 -6.70 -15.59
N LEU A 41 -8.87 -6.67 -14.29
CA LEU A 41 -9.43 -5.68 -13.38
C LEU A 41 -8.74 -4.31 -13.53
N ARG A 42 -7.46 -4.29 -13.93
CA ARG A 42 -6.66 -3.04 -14.04
C ARG A 42 -7.29 -2.02 -15.00
N PRO A 43 -7.71 -2.36 -16.24
CA PRO A 43 -8.41 -1.41 -17.11
C PRO A 43 -9.69 -0.85 -16.49
N LYS A 44 -10.49 -1.69 -15.81
CA LYS A 44 -11.73 -1.28 -15.14
C LYS A 44 -11.44 -0.31 -13.97
N LEU A 45 -10.37 -0.55 -13.21
CA LEU A 45 -9.90 0.39 -12.17
C LEU A 45 -9.45 1.72 -12.79
N ALA A 46 -8.79 1.68 -13.95
CA ALA A 46 -8.35 2.88 -14.67
C ALA A 46 -9.54 3.71 -15.20
N GLU A 47 -10.55 3.08 -15.79
CA GLU A 47 -11.78 3.74 -16.27
C GLU A 47 -12.51 4.47 -15.14
N LEU A 48 -12.44 3.98 -13.91
CA LEU A 48 -13.00 4.62 -12.72
C LEU A 48 -12.05 5.66 -12.09
N GLY A 49 -10.90 5.95 -12.70
CA GLY A 49 -9.90 6.87 -12.17
C GLY A 49 -9.14 6.35 -10.93
N LEU A 50 -9.29 5.06 -10.56
CA LEU A 50 -8.73 4.51 -9.33
C LEU A 50 -7.21 4.28 -9.38
N MET A 51 -6.62 4.33 -10.58
CA MET A 51 -5.17 4.28 -10.75
C MET A 51 -4.51 5.64 -10.52
N GLY A 52 -5.29 6.72 -10.49
CA GLY A 52 -4.78 8.09 -10.37
C GLY A 52 -5.59 8.99 -9.45
N VAL A 53 -6.14 8.46 -8.34
CA VAL A 53 -7.07 9.20 -7.47
C VAL A 53 -6.52 10.53 -6.99
N LEU A 54 -5.27 10.55 -6.53
CA LEU A 54 -4.63 11.69 -5.86
C LEU A 54 -3.95 12.69 -6.81
N PHE A 55 -3.91 12.42 -8.11
CA PHE A 55 -3.11 13.20 -9.05
C PHE A 55 -3.97 14.10 -9.90
N PRO A 56 -3.44 15.31 -10.28
CA PRO A 56 -4.16 16.26 -11.12
C PRO A 56 -4.55 15.68 -12.49
N GLU A 57 -5.61 16.24 -13.07
CA GLU A 57 -6.10 15.91 -14.41
C GLU A 57 -5.06 16.10 -15.51
N GLU A 58 -4.13 17.05 -15.34
CA GLU A 58 -3.03 17.30 -16.30
C GLU A 58 -2.11 16.09 -16.48
N TYR A 59 -2.08 15.15 -15.50
CA TYR A 59 -1.37 13.87 -15.59
C TYR A 59 -2.32 12.69 -15.87
N GLY A 60 -3.61 12.96 -16.13
CA GLY A 60 -4.64 11.94 -16.33
C GLY A 60 -5.25 11.41 -15.05
N GLY A 61 -5.03 12.06 -13.91
CA GLY A 61 -5.59 11.68 -12.61
C GLY A 61 -6.99 12.20 -12.36
N ALA A 62 -7.61 11.77 -11.26
CA ALA A 62 -8.95 12.16 -10.86
C ALA A 62 -9.00 13.47 -10.04
N GLY A 63 -7.87 14.03 -9.64
CA GLY A 63 -7.80 15.30 -8.90
C GLY A 63 -8.43 15.27 -7.50
N MET A 64 -8.67 14.09 -6.93
CA MET A 64 -9.36 13.92 -5.65
C MET A 64 -8.41 14.10 -4.44
N GLY A 65 -8.98 14.31 -3.27
CA GLY A 65 -8.25 14.40 -2.01
C GLY A 65 -8.06 13.05 -1.30
N TYR A 66 -7.41 13.12 -0.14
CA TYR A 66 -7.19 11.95 0.70
C TYR A 66 -8.45 11.44 1.38
N VAL A 67 -9.50 12.27 1.58
CA VAL A 67 -10.79 11.83 2.12
C VAL A 67 -11.48 10.91 1.12
N GLU A 68 -11.57 11.30 -0.14
CA GLU A 68 -12.12 10.48 -1.22
C GLU A 68 -11.26 9.21 -1.41
N TYR A 69 -9.96 9.36 -1.42
CA TYR A 69 -9.03 8.24 -1.54
C TYR A 69 -9.20 7.21 -0.41
N ALA A 70 -9.29 7.66 0.85
CA ALA A 70 -9.53 6.77 1.98
C ALA A 70 -10.88 6.05 1.85
N THR A 71 -11.93 6.77 1.40
CA THR A 71 -13.27 6.19 1.18
C THR A 71 -13.24 5.11 0.08
N ILE A 72 -12.51 5.36 -1.01
CA ILE A 72 -12.32 4.38 -2.10
C ILE A 72 -11.60 3.11 -1.58
N ILE A 73 -10.48 3.29 -0.86
CA ILE A 73 -9.71 2.16 -0.33
C ILE A 73 -10.51 1.36 0.71
N GLU A 74 -11.32 2.04 1.53
CA GLU A 74 -12.24 1.38 2.48
C GLU A 74 -13.23 0.47 1.73
N GLU A 75 -13.90 0.95 0.68
CA GLU A 75 -14.90 0.17 -0.06
C GLU A 75 -14.28 -1.01 -0.84
N LEU A 76 -13.11 -0.82 -1.44
CA LEU A 76 -12.38 -1.92 -2.07
C LEU A 76 -11.93 -2.96 -1.04
N GLY A 77 -11.37 -2.52 0.10
CA GLY A 77 -10.90 -3.38 1.20
C GLY A 77 -12.03 -4.14 1.87
N ARG A 78 -13.25 -3.56 1.93
CA ARG A 78 -14.46 -4.20 2.44
C ARG A 78 -14.81 -5.47 1.67
N VAL A 79 -14.54 -5.51 0.39
CA VAL A 79 -14.78 -6.66 -0.47
C VAL A 79 -13.54 -7.54 -0.60
N CYS A 80 -12.38 -6.94 -0.89
CA CYS A 80 -11.13 -7.67 -1.09
C CYS A 80 -9.91 -6.87 -0.63
N GLY A 81 -9.28 -7.30 0.47
CA GLY A 81 -8.06 -6.68 0.98
C GLY A 81 -6.94 -6.64 -0.06
N SER A 82 -6.80 -7.67 -0.90
CA SER A 82 -5.76 -7.72 -1.94
C SER A 82 -5.92 -6.65 -3.01
N VAL A 83 -7.14 -6.41 -3.49
CA VAL A 83 -7.42 -5.36 -4.50
C VAL A 83 -7.25 -3.99 -3.86
N GLY A 84 -7.80 -3.77 -2.65
CA GLY A 84 -7.61 -2.55 -1.90
C GLY A 84 -6.13 -2.21 -1.68
N LEU A 85 -5.31 -3.21 -1.29
CA LEU A 85 -3.86 -3.04 -1.12
C LEU A 85 -3.17 -2.67 -2.44
N SER A 86 -3.54 -3.31 -3.55
CA SER A 86 -2.95 -3.04 -4.86
C SER A 86 -3.18 -1.60 -5.30
N VAL A 87 -4.41 -1.09 -5.18
CA VAL A 87 -4.74 0.31 -5.49
C VAL A 87 -4.08 1.27 -4.49
N ALA A 88 -4.04 0.90 -3.20
CA ALA A 88 -3.40 1.69 -2.15
C ALA A 88 -1.90 1.87 -2.39
N ALA A 89 -1.16 0.79 -2.58
CA ALA A 89 0.29 0.83 -2.80
C ALA A 89 0.66 1.57 -4.11
N HIS A 90 -0.13 1.37 -5.17
CA HIS A 90 0.08 2.02 -6.44
C HIS A 90 -0.03 3.55 -6.33
N ASN A 91 -1.10 4.07 -5.73
CA ASN A 91 -1.32 5.51 -5.59
C ASN A 91 -0.39 6.14 -4.55
N SER A 92 -0.36 5.61 -3.31
CA SER A 92 0.26 6.29 -2.18
C SER A 92 1.79 6.16 -2.13
N LEU A 93 2.37 5.14 -2.78
CA LEU A 93 3.80 4.87 -2.72
C LEU A 93 4.51 5.28 -4.00
N CYS A 94 4.55 4.42 -5.03
CA CYS A 94 5.31 4.68 -6.25
C CYS A 94 4.87 5.96 -6.97
N SER A 95 3.59 6.05 -7.31
CA SER A 95 3.05 7.20 -8.07
C SER A 95 3.20 8.49 -7.27
N ASN A 96 2.87 8.46 -5.97
CA ASN A 96 3.02 9.63 -5.11
C ASN A 96 4.49 10.05 -4.90
N HIS A 97 5.44 9.11 -4.86
CA HIS A 97 6.86 9.45 -4.75
C HIS A 97 7.34 10.22 -5.99
N ILE A 98 6.96 9.74 -7.19
CA ILE A 98 7.29 10.43 -8.45
C ILE A 98 6.58 11.79 -8.51
N TYR A 99 5.30 11.87 -8.15
CA TYR A 99 4.55 13.12 -8.17
C TYR A 99 5.15 14.18 -7.25
N ALA A 100 5.51 13.80 -6.02
CA ALA A 100 5.99 14.73 -5.00
C ALA A 100 7.42 15.24 -5.24
N PHE A 101 8.29 14.43 -5.84
CA PHE A 101 9.72 14.73 -5.92
C PHE A 101 10.29 14.68 -7.34
N GLY A 102 9.54 14.17 -8.32
CA GLY A 102 9.94 14.12 -9.71
C GLY A 102 9.90 15.49 -10.39
N ASN A 103 10.83 15.72 -11.30
CA ASN A 103 10.75 16.83 -12.24
C ASN A 103 9.68 16.54 -13.32
N GLU A 104 9.37 17.55 -14.14
CA GLU A 104 8.29 17.43 -15.12
C GLU A 104 8.56 16.31 -16.14
N ALA A 105 9.78 16.16 -16.62
CA ALA A 105 10.14 15.10 -17.57
C ALA A 105 9.94 13.69 -16.95
N GLN A 106 10.29 13.51 -15.66
CA GLN A 106 10.05 12.27 -14.93
C GLN A 106 8.56 12.00 -14.72
N LYS A 107 7.76 13.02 -14.42
CA LYS A 107 6.30 12.87 -14.28
C LYS A 107 5.66 12.47 -15.59
N GLN A 108 5.99 13.14 -16.69
CA GLN A 108 5.45 12.78 -18.02
C GLN A 108 5.86 11.36 -18.42
N LYS A 109 7.09 10.97 -18.20
CA LYS A 109 7.63 9.67 -18.61
C LYS A 109 7.14 8.52 -17.77
N TYR A 110 7.06 8.70 -16.43
CA TYR A 110 6.83 7.62 -15.49
C TYR A 110 5.50 7.72 -14.73
N LEU A 111 5.05 8.94 -14.35
CA LEU A 111 3.80 9.09 -13.60
C LEU A 111 2.58 8.92 -14.48
N VAL A 112 2.54 9.56 -15.66
CA VAL A 112 1.38 9.51 -16.56
C VAL A 112 0.98 8.06 -16.89
N PRO A 113 1.88 7.15 -17.31
CA PRO A 113 1.51 5.76 -17.56
C PRO A 113 0.98 5.00 -16.33
N LEU A 114 1.39 5.40 -15.13
CA LEU A 114 0.88 4.81 -13.89
C LEU A 114 -0.53 5.31 -13.62
N VAL A 115 -0.73 6.61 -13.69
CA VAL A 115 -2.01 7.29 -13.39
C VAL A 115 -3.10 6.89 -14.37
N THR A 116 -2.77 6.75 -15.66
CA THR A 116 -3.70 6.29 -16.71
C THR A 116 -3.95 4.77 -16.66
N GLY A 117 -3.25 4.04 -15.79
CA GLY A 117 -3.44 2.61 -15.61
C GLY A 117 -2.80 1.73 -16.69
N GLU A 118 -1.84 2.24 -17.47
CA GLU A 118 -1.11 1.41 -18.43
C GLU A 118 -0.26 0.35 -17.75
N SER A 119 0.18 0.62 -16.49
CA SER A 119 0.93 -0.33 -15.66
C SER A 119 0.75 -0.06 -14.19
N PHE A 120 1.10 -1.05 -13.36
CA PHE A 120 1.31 -0.83 -11.94
C PHE A 120 2.68 -0.21 -11.66
N GLY A 121 2.75 0.61 -10.61
CA GLY A 121 3.98 1.06 -10.00
C GLY A 121 4.35 0.20 -8.79
N ALA A 122 5.65 -0.02 -8.58
CA ALA A 122 6.19 -0.70 -7.41
C ALA A 122 7.08 0.23 -6.60
N TRP A 123 7.23 -0.08 -5.29
CA TRP A 123 8.02 0.77 -4.39
C TRP A 123 8.92 -0.05 -3.47
N GLY A 124 10.23 0.20 -3.50
CA GLY A 124 11.25 -0.60 -2.86
C GLY A 124 11.99 0.13 -1.74
N LEU A 125 11.60 -0.12 -0.48
CA LEU A 125 12.31 0.34 0.71
C LEU A 125 12.96 -0.81 1.47
N THR A 126 12.17 -1.83 1.79
CA THR A 126 12.51 -2.94 2.68
C THR A 126 13.57 -3.86 2.08
N GLU A 127 14.53 -4.28 2.90
CA GLU A 127 15.52 -5.32 2.60
C GLU A 127 15.45 -6.42 3.67
N SER A 128 16.08 -7.57 3.41
CA SER A 128 16.07 -8.71 4.34
C SER A 128 16.56 -8.36 5.75
N GLN A 129 17.49 -7.43 5.88
CA GLN A 129 18.04 -6.94 7.16
C GLN A 129 17.53 -5.55 7.57
N ALA A 130 16.79 -4.84 6.71
CA ALA A 130 16.31 -3.47 6.93
C ALA A 130 14.80 -3.38 6.71
N GLY A 131 14.04 -3.72 7.73
CA GLY A 131 12.58 -3.56 7.80
C GLY A 131 12.23 -2.35 8.64
N SER A 132 12.02 -2.55 9.95
CA SER A 132 11.73 -1.45 10.90
C SER A 132 12.88 -0.44 11.02
N ASP A 133 14.13 -0.91 10.90
CA ASP A 133 15.29 -0.03 10.69
C ASP A 133 15.49 0.25 9.20
N ALA A 134 14.64 1.09 8.62
CA ALA A 134 14.69 1.41 7.19
C ALA A 134 15.97 2.19 6.81
N SER A 135 16.63 2.83 7.77
CA SER A 135 17.92 3.50 7.53
C SER A 135 19.10 2.55 7.36
N GLY A 136 18.93 1.28 7.78
CA GLY A 136 19.92 0.22 7.65
C GLY A 136 19.98 -0.40 6.24
N THR A 137 19.42 0.24 5.21
CA THR A 137 19.48 -0.24 3.81
C THR A 137 20.91 -0.43 3.34
N ARG A 138 21.14 -1.49 2.55
CA ARG A 138 22.47 -1.88 2.02
C ARG A 138 22.53 -1.89 0.49
N THR A 139 21.41 -1.85 -0.20
CA THR A 139 21.40 -1.60 -1.65
C THR A 139 22.17 -0.31 -1.89
N TYR A 140 23.17 -0.34 -2.74
CA TYR A 140 24.04 0.80 -2.99
C TYR A 140 24.04 1.20 -4.47
N ALA A 141 24.29 2.48 -4.71
CA ALA A 141 24.45 3.08 -6.01
C ALA A 141 25.79 3.82 -6.06
N ALA A 142 26.67 3.43 -6.95
CA ALA A 142 27.96 4.09 -7.15
C ALA A 142 27.97 4.81 -8.50
N ARG A 143 28.61 5.97 -8.58
CA ARG A 143 28.81 6.68 -9.84
C ARG A 143 29.57 5.78 -10.82
N ARG A 144 29.15 5.75 -12.09
CA ARG A 144 29.82 4.93 -13.11
C ARG A 144 31.31 5.28 -13.27
N SER A 145 31.69 6.54 -13.08
CA SER A 145 33.07 7.01 -13.10
C SER A 145 33.94 6.44 -11.98
N ASP A 146 33.31 5.99 -10.85
CA ASP A 146 34.01 5.52 -9.66
C ASP A 146 34.33 4.01 -9.71
N PHE A 147 33.84 3.32 -10.75
CA PHE A 147 34.17 1.89 -10.97
C PHE A 147 35.60 1.69 -11.49
N SER A 148 36.53 1.64 -10.54
CA SER A 148 37.93 1.30 -10.79
C SER A 148 38.18 -0.21 -10.95
N ARG A 149 37.17 -1.04 -11.19
CA ARG A 149 37.31 -2.47 -11.46
C ARG A 149 37.77 -2.66 -12.90
N PRO A 150 38.87 -3.42 -13.15
CA PRO A 150 39.36 -3.72 -14.50
C PRO A 150 38.29 -4.36 -15.40
N ASP A 151 37.38 -5.14 -14.80
CA ASP A 151 36.36 -5.95 -15.47
C ASP A 151 35.09 -5.14 -15.81
N ALA A 152 34.85 -4.00 -15.17
CA ALA A 152 33.68 -3.12 -15.45
C ALA A 152 33.86 -2.21 -16.67
N ARG A 153 35.09 -2.17 -17.24
CA ARG A 153 35.41 -1.37 -18.45
C ARG A 153 34.82 -1.95 -19.73
N ASP A 154 34.43 -3.22 -19.72
CA ASP A 154 34.01 -3.97 -20.91
C ASP A 154 32.51 -4.29 -20.99
N LEU A 155 31.69 -3.68 -20.14
CA LEU A 155 30.25 -3.71 -20.43
C LEU A 155 30.02 -2.84 -21.68
N PRO A 156 29.68 -3.43 -22.84
CA PRO A 156 29.50 -2.67 -24.05
C PRO A 156 28.37 -1.67 -23.83
N ALA A 157 28.67 -0.37 -23.88
CA ALA A 157 27.66 0.64 -23.96
C ALA A 157 26.83 0.33 -25.20
N LYS A 158 25.58 -0.14 -25.03
CA LYS A 158 24.65 -0.22 -26.15
C LYS A 158 24.59 1.17 -26.77
N ALA A 159 24.67 1.27 -28.08
CA ALA A 159 24.61 2.54 -28.78
C ALA A 159 23.39 3.32 -28.31
N GLY A 160 23.59 4.52 -27.76
CA GLY A 160 22.55 5.36 -27.20
C GLY A 160 22.40 5.36 -25.66
N THR A 161 23.20 4.57 -24.90
CA THR A 161 23.19 4.62 -23.42
C THR A 161 23.88 5.91 -22.95
N PRO A 162 23.28 6.72 -22.05
CA PRO A 162 23.93 7.88 -21.46
C PRO A 162 25.25 7.48 -20.79
N ASN A 163 26.30 8.27 -20.97
CA ASN A 163 27.60 7.98 -20.37
C ASN A 163 27.66 8.25 -18.85
N ALA A 164 26.72 9.07 -18.34
CA ALA A 164 26.65 9.44 -16.93
C ALA A 164 25.47 8.74 -16.24
N GLY A 165 25.73 8.20 -15.07
CA GLY A 165 24.72 7.49 -14.30
C GLY A 165 25.30 6.71 -13.13
N TRP A 166 24.53 5.78 -12.64
CA TRP A 166 24.78 4.99 -11.45
C TRP A 166 24.77 3.50 -11.77
N ILE A 167 25.60 2.75 -11.09
CA ILE A 167 25.54 1.28 -11.05
C ILE A 167 24.95 0.88 -9.71
N VAL A 168 23.79 0.23 -9.74
CA VAL A 168 23.05 -0.15 -8.54
C VAL A 168 23.18 -1.66 -8.32
N ASN A 169 23.51 -2.03 -7.08
CA ASN A 169 23.60 -3.42 -6.64
C ASN A 169 22.88 -3.61 -5.31
N GLY A 170 22.14 -4.71 -5.17
CA GLY A 170 21.42 -5.06 -3.96
C GLY A 170 20.07 -5.70 -4.25
N SER A 171 19.19 -5.69 -3.24
CA SER A 171 17.84 -6.26 -3.39
C SER A 171 16.84 -5.55 -2.49
N LYS A 172 15.57 -5.60 -2.87
CA LYS A 172 14.43 -5.16 -2.04
C LYS A 172 13.44 -6.31 -1.89
N ASN A 173 12.87 -6.43 -0.70
CA ASN A 173 12.00 -7.54 -0.33
C ASN A 173 10.58 -7.08 -0.06
N PHE A 174 9.63 -7.99 -0.28
CA PHE A 174 8.19 -7.77 -0.05
C PHE A 174 7.60 -6.62 -0.88
N ILE A 175 8.00 -6.54 -2.14
CA ILE A 175 7.59 -5.46 -3.05
C ILE A 175 6.28 -5.85 -3.73
N THR A 176 5.23 -5.08 -3.45
CA THR A 176 3.93 -5.18 -4.14
C THR A 176 4.09 -4.78 -5.61
N HIS A 177 3.52 -5.56 -6.51
CA HIS A 177 3.60 -5.40 -7.96
C HIS A 177 5.01 -5.56 -8.56
N ALA A 178 5.97 -6.18 -7.85
CA ALA A 178 7.34 -6.33 -8.33
C ALA A 178 7.43 -7.05 -9.69
N ILE A 179 6.54 -8.00 -9.95
CA ILE A 179 6.49 -8.75 -11.22
C ILE A 179 5.69 -7.97 -12.27
N ALA A 180 4.56 -7.39 -11.90
CA ALA A 180 3.64 -6.71 -12.82
C ALA A 180 4.07 -5.28 -13.19
N CYS A 181 4.92 -4.62 -12.37
CA CYS A 181 5.30 -3.23 -12.60
C CYS A 181 6.15 -3.04 -13.85
N LYS A 182 6.00 -1.89 -14.50
CA LYS A 182 7.00 -1.36 -15.46
C LYS A 182 7.94 -0.37 -14.78
N THR A 183 7.46 0.34 -13.77
CA THR A 183 8.18 1.38 -13.04
C THR A 183 8.30 1.01 -11.56
N LEU A 184 9.51 1.06 -11.03
CA LEU A 184 9.80 0.89 -9.62
C LEU A 184 10.51 2.15 -9.10
N VAL A 185 10.08 2.69 -7.97
CA VAL A 185 10.89 3.64 -7.19
C VAL A 185 11.53 2.90 -6.03
N ALA A 186 12.86 2.99 -5.92
CA ALA A 186 13.57 2.38 -4.80
C ALA A 186 14.69 3.29 -4.28
N VAL A 187 15.06 3.09 -3.01
CA VAL A 187 16.17 3.83 -2.38
C VAL A 187 17.44 3.00 -2.36
N ALA A 188 18.57 3.68 -2.54
CA ALA A 188 19.90 3.08 -2.47
C ALA A 188 20.89 4.03 -1.77
N VAL A 189 21.91 3.47 -1.14
CA VAL A 189 23.01 4.24 -0.50
C VAL A 189 23.93 4.78 -1.59
N THR A 190 24.05 6.10 -1.67
CA THR A 190 24.99 6.82 -2.55
C THR A 190 26.23 7.31 -1.79
N ASP A 191 26.10 7.53 -0.46
CA ASP A 191 27.20 7.94 0.41
C ASP A 191 27.04 7.29 1.79
N LYS A 192 27.82 6.24 2.04
CA LYS A 192 27.73 5.48 3.29
C LYS A 192 28.13 6.28 4.55
N GLU A 193 29.01 7.27 4.41
CA GLU A 193 29.50 8.04 5.54
C GLU A 193 28.45 9.01 6.10
N LYS A 194 27.48 9.40 5.27
CA LYS A 194 26.41 10.32 5.67
C LYS A 194 25.19 9.63 6.34
N GLY A 195 25.21 8.31 6.53
CA GLY A 195 24.10 7.57 7.13
C GLY A 195 22.80 7.77 6.34
N SER A 196 21.70 8.10 7.02
CA SER A 196 20.40 8.33 6.36
C SER A 196 20.39 9.48 5.34
N ARG A 197 21.31 10.44 5.47
CA ARG A 197 21.52 11.55 4.50
C ARG A 197 22.38 11.16 3.31
N GLY A 198 22.83 9.93 3.24
CA GLY A 198 23.54 9.35 2.09
C GLY A 198 22.67 8.34 1.32
N ILE A 199 21.37 8.34 1.54
CA ILE A 199 20.41 7.47 0.83
C ILE A 199 19.67 8.32 -0.20
N SER A 200 19.70 7.88 -1.46
CA SER A 200 19.03 8.54 -2.59
C SER A 200 17.90 7.68 -3.14
N ALA A 201 16.92 8.29 -3.79
CA ALA A 201 15.83 7.60 -4.45
C ALA A 201 16.05 7.57 -5.97
N PHE A 202 15.70 6.45 -6.60
CA PHE A 202 15.86 6.24 -8.04
C PHE A 202 14.58 5.68 -8.66
N ILE A 203 14.33 6.06 -9.91
CA ILE A 203 13.29 5.47 -10.74
C ILE A 203 13.94 4.38 -11.62
N PHE A 204 13.47 3.16 -11.47
CA PHE A 204 13.88 2.02 -12.28
C PHE A 204 12.79 1.70 -13.30
N ASP A 205 13.19 1.50 -14.55
CA ASP A 205 12.38 0.90 -15.59
C ASP A 205 12.68 -0.61 -15.64
N LYS A 206 11.65 -1.44 -15.74
CA LYS A 206 11.82 -2.89 -15.74
C LYS A 206 12.65 -3.42 -16.92
N SER A 207 12.81 -2.62 -17.97
CA SER A 207 13.65 -2.94 -19.13
C SER A 207 15.15 -2.73 -18.88
N MET A 208 15.55 -2.13 -17.74
CA MET A 208 16.95 -1.90 -17.43
C MET A 208 17.68 -3.23 -17.23
N ASP A 209 18.83 -3.37 -17.88
CA ASP A 209 19.71 -4.53 -17.69
C ASP A 209 20.14 -4.59 -16.22
N GLY A 210 20.14 -5.81 -15.63
CA GLY A 210 20.49 -6.03 -14.24
C GLY A 210 19.34 -5.81 -13.24
N PHE A 211 18.16 -5.35 -13.70
CA PHE A 211 16.96 -5.32 -12.87
C PHE A 211 16.09 -6.56 -13.14
N ARG A 212 15.82 -7.32 -12.10
CA ARG A 212 14.91 -8.48 -12.18
C ARG A 212 14.03 -8.60 -10.94
N SER A 213 12.82 -9.10 -11.13
CA SER A 213 11.98 -9.60 -10.04
C SER A 213 12.28 -11.08 -9.79
N ASP A 214 12.12 -11.49 -8.53
CA ASP A 214 12.34 -12.86 -8.09
C ASP A 214 11.01 -13.63 -8.03
N LYS A 215 11.01 -14.78 -7.37
CA LYS A 215 9.83 -15.63 -7.19
C LYS A 215 8.77 -14.92 -6.35
N LYS A 216 7.51 -15.10 -6.74
CA LYS A 216 6.36 -14.61 -5.98
C LYS A 216 6.30 -15.24 -4.58
N GLU A 217 6.04 -14.39 -3.57
CA GLU A 217 5.90 -14.81 -2.19
C GLU A 217 4.60 -15.59 -1.94
N ASN A 218 4.70 -16.70 -1.23
CA ASN A 218 3.53 -17.46 -0.75
C ASN A 218 3.10 -16.91 0.63
N LYS A 219 2.10 -16.04 0.63
CA LYS A 219 1.68 -15.28 1.81
C LYS A 219 0.52 -15.92 2.56
N VAL A 220 0.39 -15.60 3.83
CA VAL A 220 -0.75 -15.98 4.69
C VAL A 220 -2.04 -15.33 4.21
N GLY A 221 -2.02 -14.03 3.95
CA GLY A 221 -3.14 -13.21 3.48
C GLY A 221 -2.73 -12.28 2.36
N MET A 222 -3.66 -11.46 1.88
CA MET A 222 -3.46 -10.59 0.71
C MET A 222 -2.92 -11.38 -0.49
N ARG A 223 -3.40 -12.62 -0.66
CA ARG A 223 -2.79 -13.60 -1.56
C ARG A 223 -2.96 -13.23 -3.03
N ALA A 224 -4.07 -12.56 -3.36
CA ALA A 224 -4.31 -12.05 -4.70
C ALA A 224 -3.56 -10.72 -5.01
N SER A 225 -2.88 -10.10 -4.04
CA SER A 225 -1.96 -8.98 -4.32
C SER A 225 -0.56 -9.55 -4.58
N GLU A 226 -0.03 -9.36 -5.79
CA GLU A 226 1.27 -9.87 -6.16
C GLU A 226 2.37 -9.21 -5.31
N THR A 227 3.28 -10.02 -4.79
CA THR A 227 4.41 -9.57 -3.96
C THR A 227 5.63 -10.42 -4.27
N SER A 228 6.77 -9.79 -4.51
CA SER A 228 8.04 -10.48 -4.77
C SER A 228 9.21 -9.65 -4.26
N SER A 229 10.41 -10.20 -4.33
CA SER A 229 11.66 -9.45 -4.20
C SER A 229 12.08 -8.89 -5.55
N VAL A 230 12.84 -7.81 -5.53
CA VAL A 230 13.57 -7.30 -6.70
C VAL A 230 15.08 -7.34 -6.43
N VAL A 231 15.86 -7.59 -7.46
CA VAL A 231 17.30 -7.70 -7.39
C VAL A 231 17.92 -6.78 -8.45
N PHE A 232 18.98 -6.10 -8.04
CA PHE A 232 19.79 -5.24 -8.89
C PHE A 232 21.21 -5.85 -8.94
N GLU A 233 21.66 -6.23 -10.14
CA GLU A 233 22.97 -6.80 -10.42
C GLU A 233 23.64 -5.97 -11.50
N ASP A 234 24.58 -5.10 -11.09
CA ASP A 234 25.22 -4.11 -11.96
C ASP A 234 24.20 -3.30 -12.80
N CYS A 235 23.06 -2.98 -12.19
CA CYS A 235 21.96 -2.30 -12.87
C CYS A 235 22.35 -0.85 -13.15
N PHE A 236 22.46 -0.50 -14.44
CA PHE A 236 22.75 0.87 -14.85
C PHE A 236 21.50 1.74 -14.79
N VAL A 237 21.57 2.83 -14.01
CA VAL A 237 20.51 3.83 -13.86
C VAL A 237 21.02 5.18 -14.34
N PRO A 238 20.47 5.78 -15.40
CA PRO A 238 20.86 7.10 -15.89
C PRO A 238 20.70 8.19 -14.83
N ASP A 239 21.50 9.26 -14.90
CA ASP A 239 21.39 10.41 -13.97
C ASP A 239 20.00 11.02 -13.98
N GLU A 240 19.32 11.05 -15.10
CA GLU A 240 17.94 11.55 -15.25
C GLU A 240 16.91 10.76 -14.41
N ASN A 241 17.26 9.57 -13.93
CA ASN A 241 16.41 8.71 -13.12
C ASN A 241 16.68 8.86 -11.60
N LEU A 242 17.63 9.70 -11.19
CA LEU A 242 17.72 10.13 -9.80
C LEU A 242 16.45 10.94 -9.45
N LEU A 243 15.72 10.49 -8.45
CA LEU A 243 14.45 11.10 -8.05
C LEU A 243 14.68 12.18 -6.98
N GLY A 244 14.44 13.43 -7.35
CA GLY A 244 14.70 14.57 -6.47
C GLY A 244 16.19 14.85 -6.31
N VAL A 245 16.67 15.04 -5.07
CA VAL A 245 18.03 15.42 -4.73
C VAL A 245 18.80 14.23 -4.15
N GLU A 246 20.08 14.10 -4.55
CA GLU A 246 20.98 13.08 -4.00
C GLU A 246 21.10 13.23 -2.48
N GLY A 247 21.00 12.12 -1.74
CA GLY A 247 21.04 12.07 -0.29
C GLY A 247 19.69 12.32 0.42
N GLU A 248 18.65 12.74 -0.30
CA GLU A 248 17.33 13.03 0.30
C GLU A 248 16.34 11.86 0.22
N GLY A 249 16.71 10.73 -0.38
CA GLY A 249 15.79 9.61 -0.65
C GLY A 249 15.17 9.00 0.61
N PHE A 250 15.88 8.96 1.75
CA PHE A 250 15.32 8.50 3.01
C PHE A 250 14.25 9.47 3.53
N HIS A 251 14.51 10.77 3.47
CA HIS A 251 13.55 11.79 3.89
C HIS A 251 12.30 11.76 3.02
N GLN A 252 12.47 11.65 1.70
CA GLN A 252 11.37 11.49 0.74
C GLN A 252 10.53 10.25 1.08
N ALA A 253 11.17 9.10 1.32
CA ALA A 253 10.47 7.86 1.67
C ALA A 253 9.63 8.01 2.96
N MET A 254 10.14 8.70 3.98
CA MET A 254 9.37 8.95 5.21
C MET A 254 8.14 9.85 4.97
N GLN A 255 8.25 10.84 4.08
CA GLN A 255 7.10 11.69 3.70
C GLN A 255 6.05 10.92 2.88
N VAL A 256 6.49 10.04 1.99
CA VAL A 256 5.60 9.15 1.20
C VAL A 256 4.82 8.22 2.13
N LEU A 257 5.48 7.63 3.13
CA LEU A 257 4.84 6.76 4.12
C LEU A 257 3.77 7.45 4.97
N ASP A 258 3.80 8.78 5.13
CA ASP A 258 2.72 9.48 5.83
C ASP A 258 1.37 9.36 5.09
N GLY A 259 1.39 9.39 3.75
CA GLY A 259 0.23 9.11 2.90
C GLY A 259 -0.14 7.63 2.91
N GLY A 260 0.85 6.75 2.82
CA GLY A 260 0.67 5.31 2.87
C GLY A 260 0.02 4.82 4.17
N ARG A 261 0.37 5.40 5.32
CA ARG A 261 -0.31 5.07 6.60
C ARG A 261 -1.80 5.37 6.57
N ILE A 262 -2.23 6.44 5.88
CA ILE A 262 -3.66 6.74 5.71
C ILE A 262 -4.34 5.66 4.88
N SER A 263 -3.73 5.24 3.77
CA SER A 263 -4.30 4.20 2.92
C SER A 263 -4.36 2.83 3.60
N ILE A 264 -3.35 2.45 4.40
CA ILE A 264 -3.41 1.21 5.20
C ILE A 264 -4.45 1.30 6.32
N ALA A 265 -4.64 2.47 6.93
CA ALA A 265 -5.72 2.67 7.90
C ALA A 265 -7.09 2.47 7.23
N ALA A 266 -7.33 3.09 6.06
CA ALA A 266 -8.56 2.94 5.29
C ALA A 266 -8.79 1.48 4.85
N LEU A 267 -7.76 0.80 4.35
CA LEU A 267 -7.79 -0.62 4.01
C LEU A 267 -8.18 -1.48 5.21
N SER A 268 -7.62 -1.17 6.39
CA SER A 268 -7.93 -1.87 7.63
C SER A 268 -9.39 -1.68 8.05
N VAL A 269 -9.91 -0.45 7.94
CA VAL A 269 -11.34 -0.17 8.19
C VAL A 269 -12.21 -0.96 7.22
N GLY A 270 -11.85 -1.01 5.93
CA GLY A 270 -12.57 -1.79 4.93
C GLY A 270 -12.61 -3.29 5.27
N ILE A 271 -11.46 -3.90 5.57
CA ILE A 271 -11.38 -5.31 5.97
C ILE A 271 -12.23 -5.59 7.21
N ALA A 272 -12.15 -4.73 8.23
CA ALA A 272 -12.97 -4.84 9.43
C ALA A 272 -14.46 -4.75 9.12
N GLN A 273 -14.86 -3.79 8.27
CA GLN A 273 -16.25 -3.62 7.84
C GLN A 273 -16.77 -4.86 7.10
N GLY A 274 -15.97 -5.42 6.17
CA GLY A 274 -16.36 -6.63 5.45
C GLY A 274 -16.50 -7.85 6.37
N ALA A 275 -15.58 -8.03 7.32
CA ALA A 275 -15.66 -9.09 8.32
C ALA A 275 -16.90 -8.94 9.22
N TYR A 276 -17.20 -7.72 9.65
CA TYR A 276 -18.38 -7.40 10.44
C TYR A 276 -19.68 -7.68 9.69
N GLU A 277 -19.81 -7.22 8.43
CA GLU A 277 -20.98 -7.45 7.60
C GLU A 277 -21.25 -8.95 7.38
N ALA A 278 -20.19 -9.73 7.11
CA ALA A 278 -20.27 -11.19 7.00
C ALA A 278 -20.75 -11.84 8.32
N ALA A 279 -20.21 -11.39 9.46
CA ALA A 279 -20.60 -11.88 10.78
C ALA A 279 -22.06 -11.55 11.11
N VAL A 280 -22.53 -10.31 10.83
CA VAL A 280 -23.92 -9.90 11.03
C VAL A 280 -24.89 -10.74 10.18
N LYS A 281 -24.54 -10.94 8.90
CA LYS A 281 -25.35 -11.77 7.99
C LYS A 281 -25.46 -13.19 8.53
N TYR A 282 -24.33 -13.82 8.83
CA TYR A 282 -24.30 -15.18 9.35
C TYR A 282 -25.06 -15.31 10.67
N ALA A 283 -24.90 -14.36 11.60
CA ALA A 283 -25.58 -14.38 12.89
C ALA A 283 -27.11 -14.35 12.76
N LYS A 284 -27.66 -13.65 11.75
CA LYS A 284 -29.09 -13.59 11.47
C LYS A 284 -29.62 -14.87 10.83
N GLU A 285 -28.81 -15.56 10.02
CA GLU A 285 -29.23 -16.76 9.26
C GLU A 285 -29.01 -18.06 10.05
N ARG A 286 -27.89 -18.16 10.79
CA ARG A 286 -27.54 -19.35 11.57
C ARG A 286 -28.42 -19.53 12.78
N LYS A 287 -29.03 -20.70 12.89
CA LYS A 287 -29.87 -21.06 14.05
C LYS A 287 -29.18 -22.09 14.94
N GLN A 288 -29.23 -21.88 16.23
CA GLN A 288 -28.92 -22.84 17.28
C GLN A 288 -29.92 -22.67 18.43
N PHE A 289 -30.23 -23.74 19.16
CA PHE A 289 -31.25 -23.72 20.20
C PHE A 289 -32.58 -23.11 19.70
N GLU A 290 -32.97 -23.49 18.46
CA GLU A 290 -34.22 -23.14 17.77
C GLU A 290 -34.42 -21.66 17.39
N LYS A 291 -33.39 -20.81 17.55
CA LYS A 291 -33.43 -19.38 17.21
C LYS A 291 -32.16 -18.92 16.51
N PRO A 292 -32.20 -17.79 15.80
CA PRO A 292 -30.99 -17.17 15.24
C PRO A 292 -29.93 -16.91 16.33
N ILE A 293 -28.64 -17.11 16.01
CA ILE A 293 -27.60 -16.83 16.99
C ILE A 293 -27.49 -15.33 17.32
N ALA A 294 -28.02 -14.44 16.47
CA ALA A 294 -28.16 -13.01 16.72
C ALA A 294 -29.03 -12.70 17.96
N ASP A 295 -29.90 -13.64 18.40
CA ASP A 295 -30.76 -13.46 19.56
C ASP A 295 -30.05 -13.75 20.90
N PHE A 296 -28.79 -14.23 20.85
CA PHE A 296 -27.98 -14.43 22.04
C PHE A 296 -27.22 -13.16 22.39
N GLN A 297 -27.32 -12.73 23.65
CA GLN A 297 -26.71 -11.50 24.15
C GLN A 297 -25.21 -11.46 23.97
N ALA A 298 -24.52 -12.62 24.12
CA ALA A 298 -23.07 -12.73 23.89
C ALA A 298 -22.68 -12.39 22.44
N ILE A 299 -23.50 -12.74 21.43
CA ILE A 299 -23.29 -12.39 20.02
C ILE A 299 -23.59 -10.91 19.80
N GLN A 300 -24.69 -10.38 20.39
CA GLN A 300 -25.04 -8.97 20.28
C GLN A 300 -23.94 -8.06 20.82
N PHE A 301 -23.32 -8.40 21.95
CA PHE A 301 -22.21 -7.63 22.52
C PHE A 301 -20.99 -7.62 21.61
N LYS A 302 -20.60 -8.77 21.05
CA LYS A 302 -19.52 -8.84 20.06
C LYS A 302 -19.79 -7.92 18.87
N LEU A 303 -20.99 -7.99 18.28
CA LEU A 303 -21.36 -7.17 17.13
C LEU A 303 -21.38 -5.67 17.47
N ALA A 304 -21.83 -5.30 18.66
CA ALA A 304 -21.82 -3.91 19.13
C ALA A 304 -20.40 -3.37 19.31
N ASP A 305 -19.51 -4.17 19.91
CA ASP A 305 -18.10 -3.81 20.09
C ASP A 305 -17.36 -3.70 18.75
N MET A 306 -17.59 -4.64 17.82
CA MET A 306 -17.05 -4.59 16.45
C MET A 306 -17.47 -3.30 15.74
N ALA A 307 -18.76 -2.98 15.73
CA ALA A 307 -19.31 -1.76 15.09
C ALA A 307 -18.68 -0.50 15.68
N THR A 308 -18.61 -0.41 17.03
CA THR A 308 -18.04 0.75 17.73
C THR A 308 -16.55 0.95 17.39
N GLN A 309 -15.77 -0.13 17.39
CA GLN A 309 -14.34 -0.05 17.08
C GLN A 309 -14.08 0.34 15.61
N ILE A 310 -14.88 -0.17 14.67
CA ILE A 310 -14.81 0.21 13.26
C ILE A 310 -15.06 1.71 13.10
N GLU A 311 -16.11 2.23 13.74
CA GLU A 311 -16.44 3.66 13.64
C GLU A 311 -15.34 4.55 14.23
N CYS A 312 -14.79 4.20 15.38
CA CYS A 312 -13.63 4.90 15.94
C CYS A 312 -12.43 4.89 14.98
N ALA A 313 -12.14 3.75 14.34
CA ALA A 313 -11.05 3.61 13.37
C ALA A 313 -11.29 4.47 12.12
N ARG A 314 -12.54 4.49 11.61
CA ARG A 314 -12.96 5.32 10.47
C ARG A 314 -12.77 6.79 10.76
N LEU A 315 -13.24 7.27 11.90
CA LEU A 315 -13.11 8.68 12.29
C LEU A 315 -11.64 9.12 12.39
N LEU A 316 -10.77 8.30 12.98
CA LEU A 316 -9.32 8.60 13.04
C LEU A 316 -8.71 8.63 11.64
N THR A 317 -9.11 7.73 10.76
CA THR A 317 -8.62 7.67 9.37
C THR A 317 -9.04 8.90 8.58
N LEU A 318 -10.32 9.28 8.64
CA LEU A 318 -10.84 10.46 7.96
C LEU A 318 -10.24 11.76 8.54
N GLN A 319 -9.97 11.82 9.85
CA GLN A 319 -9.28 12.95 10.45
C GLN A 319 -7.84 13.09 9.89
N ALA A 320 -7.12 11.98 9.73
CA ALA A 320 -5.78 12.01 9.15
C ALA A 320 -5.84 12.43 7.68
N ALA A 321 -6.78 11.89 6.90
CA ALA A 321 -7.02 12.24 5.50
C ALA A 321 -7.31 13.74 5.34
N ALA A 322 -8.29 14.28 6.05
CA ALA A 322 -8.64 15.71 6.01
C ALA A 322 -7.48 16.62 6.48
N THR A 323 -6.63 16.13 7.42
CA THR A 323 -5.43 16.89 7.83
C THR A 323 -4.43 16.96 6.69
N LYS A 324 -4.25 15.88 5.93
CA LYS A 324 -3.36 15.83 4.76
C LYS A 324 -3.86 16.73 3.65
N ASP A 325 -5.18 16.70 3.35
CA ASP A 325 -5.81 17.58 2.36
C ASP A 325 -5.65 19.06 2.70
N ALA A 326 -5.74 19.39 3.99
CA ALA A 326 -5.47 20.73 4.49
C ALA A 326 -3.99 21.12 4.46
N LYS A 327 -3.09 20.28 3.91
CA LYS A 327 -1.64 20.48 3.82
C LYS A 327 -0.98 20.75 5.18
N LYS A 328 -1.54 20.18 6.25
CA LYS A 328 -1.00 20.29 7.61
C LYS A 328 -0.10 19.09 7.96
N PRO A 329 0.81 19.25 8.94
CA PRO A 329 1.61 18.13 9.44
C PRO A 329 0.71 16.95 9.86
N VAL A 330 0.92 15.76 9.26
CA VAL A 330 0.01 14.62 9.41
C VAL A 330 0.66 13.40 10.06
N THR A 331 1.99 13.37 10.18
CA THR A 331 2.76 12.17 10.60
C THR A 331 2.22 11.54 11.89
N GLN A 332 1.91 12.32 12.92
CA GLN A 332 1.37 11.79 14.17
C GLN A 332 -0.03 11.22 13.98
N LYS A 333 -0.92 11.94 13.26
CA LYS A 333 -2.31 11.51 13.04
C LYS A 333 -2.41 10.29 12.15
N SER A 334 -1.60 10.23 11.08
CA SER A 334 -1.55 9.07 10.19
C SER A 334 -1.02 7.83 10.93
N ALA A 335 -0.03 8.00 11.82
CA ALA A 335 0.45 6.92 12.66
C ALA A 335 -0.60 6.43 13.67
N MET A 336 -1.36 7.34 14.31
CA MET A 336 -2.47 7.00 15.22
C MET A 336 -3.59 6.28 14.48
N ALA A 337 -4.00 6.77 13.31
CA ALA A 337 -5.03 6.16 12.49
C ALA A 337 -4.62 4.73 12.06
N LYS A 338 -3.40 4.58 11.54
CA LYS A 338 -2.88 3.28 11.10
C LYS A 338 -2.78 2.28 12.24
N LEU A 339 -2.25 2.69 13.38
CA LEU A 339 -2.13 1.85 14.56
C LEU A 339 -3.49 1.33 15.02
N PHE A 340 -4.43 2.24 15.25
CA PHE A 340 -5.75 1.89 15.78
C PHE A 340 -6.55 1.06 14.78
N ALA A 341 -6.62 1.47 13.50
CA ALA A 341 -7.38 0.77 12.48
C ALA A 341 -6.84 -0.64 12.21
N SER A 342 -5.52 -0.81 12.12
CA SER A 342 -4.94 -2.13 11.83
C SER A 342 -5.13 -3.13 12.98
N GLU A 343 -4.99 -2.70 14.23
CA GLU A 343 -5.26 -3.56 15.39
C GLU A 343 -6.75 -3.86 15.55
N THR A 344 -7.62 -2.89 15.20
CA THR A 344 -9.07 -3.10 15.14
C THR A 344 -9.44 -4.14 14.08
N ALA A 345 -8.85 -4.05 12.87
CA ALA A 345 -9.14 -5.01 11.82
C ALA A 345 -8.83 -6.46 12.22
N VAL A 346 -7.71 -6.68 12.90
CA VAL A 346 -7.35 -8.02 13.42
C VAL A 346 -8.38 -8.52 14.42
N ARG A 347 -8.74 -7.69 15.42
CA ARG A 347 -9.72 -8.09 16.44
C ARG A 347 -11.11 -8.36 15.86
N VAL A 348 -11.58 -7.48 14.98
CA VAL A 348 -12.90 -7.62 14.34
C VAL A 348 -12.96 -8.85 13.44
N ALA A 349 -11.91 -9.11 12.66
CA ALA A 349 -11.85 -10.29 11.81
C ALA A 349 -11.77 -11.59 12.62
N GLU A 350 -11.04 -11.60 13.73
CA GLU A 350 -10.98 -12.73 14.68
C GLU A 350 -12.36 -13.02 15.29
N GLU A 351 -13.07 -11.99 15.74
CA GLU A 351 -14.44 -12.15 16.23
C GLU A 351 -15.41 -12.59 15.12
N GLY A 352 -15.18 -12.16 13.87
CA GLY A 352 -15.90 -12.64 12.71
C GLY A 352 -15.77 -14.14 12.53
N VAL A 353 -14.54 -14.69 12.60
CA VAL A 353 -14.29 -16.14 12.57
C VAL A 353 -14.98 -16.83 13.76
N GLN A 354 -14.88 -16.26 14.96
CA GLN A 354 -15.48 -16.84 16.17
C GLN A 354 -17.02 -16.90 16.08
N ILE A 355 -17.68 -15.88 15.53
CA ILE A 355 -19.14 -15.86 15.32
C ILE A 355 -19.59 -16.95 14.32
N HIS A 356 -18.79 -17.20 13.28
CA HIS A 356 -19.07 -18.27 12.32
C HIS A 356 -18.82 -19.68 12.90
N GLY A 357 -18.07 -19.79 14.01
CA GLY A 357 -17.71 -21.08 14.62
C GLY A 357 -16.89 -21.95 13.66
N GLY A 358 -17.19 -23.24 13.59
CA GLY A 358 -16.48 -24.17 12.69
C GLY A 358 -16.46 -23.75 11.22
N TYR A 359 -17.54 -23.14 10.73
CA TYR A 359 -17.61 -22.60 9.36
C TYR A 359 -16.72 -21.39 9.14
N GLY A 360 -16.39 -20.61 10.18
CA GLY A 360 -15.42 -19.52 10.09
C GLY A 360 -13.98 -19.98 9.87
N TYR A 361 -13.71 -21.27 10.13
CA TYR A 361 -12.41 -21.91 9.98
C TYR A 361 -12.26 -22.70 8.67
N THR A 362 -13.29 -22.64 7.82
CA THR A 362 -13.30 -23.26 6.47
C THR A 362 -13.36 -22.17 5.41
N LYS A 363 -13.02 -22.52 4.16
CA LYS A 363 -13.02 -21.59 3.02
C LYS A 363 -14.42 -21.39 2.39
N ASP A 364 -15.46 -22.00 2.94
CA ASP A 364 -16.84 -21.85 2.48
C ASP A 364 -17.40 -20.44 2.76
N TYR A 365 -16.81 -19.75 3.75
CA TYR A 365 -17.15 -18.40 4.14
C TYR A 365 -15.91 -17.49 4.11
N PRO A 366 -16.06 -16.20 3.83
CA PRO A 366 -14.94 -15.28 3.72
C PRO A 366 -14.31 -14.88 5.08
N ALA A 367 -14.82 -15.38 6.20
CA ALA A 367 -14.40 -14.99 7.54
C ALA A 367 -12.90 -15.24 7.77
N GLU A 368 -12.40 -16.43 7.40
CA GLU A 368 -10.99 -16.80 7.54
C GLU A 368 -10.07 -15.93 6.65
N LYS A 369 -10.57 -15.52 5.47
CA LYS A 369 -9.82 -14.66 4.56
C LYS A 369 -9.64 -13.25 5.13
N TYR A 370 -10.71 -12.64 5.67
CA TYR A 370 -10.61 -11.35 6.35
C TYR A 370 -9.59 -11.38 7.50
N TRP A 371 -9.59 -12.47 8.26
CA TRP A 371 -8.63 -12.65 9.36
C TRP A 371 -7.19 -12.73 8.86
N ARG A 372 -6.92 -13.54 7.84
CA ARG A 372 -5.59 -13.65 7.22
C ARG A 372 -5.12 -12.32 6.62
N ASP A 373 -6.01 -11.63 5.89
CA ASP A 373 -5.70 -10.37 5.22
C ASP A 373 -5.43 -9.24 6.24
N SER A 374 -6.20 -9.18 7.33
CA SER A 374 -6.07 -8.14 8.36
C SER A 374 -4.67 -8.10 8.99
N LYS A 375 -3.99 -9.24 9.09
CA LYS A 375 -2.69 -9.33 9.77
C LYS A 375 -1.60 -8.52 9.09
N LEU A 376 -1.61 -8.41 7.76
CA LEU A 376 -0.65 -7.57 7.03
C LEU A 376 -0.72 -6.10 7.49
N CYS A 377 -1.92 -5.61 7.77
CA CYS A 377 -2.11 -4.21 8.16
C CYS A 377 -1.36 -3.80 9.42
N THR A 378 -1.06 -4.73 10.33
CA THR A 378 -0.25 -4.45 11.54
C THR A 378 1.26 -4.49 11.28
N ILE A 379 1.69 -4.93 10.09
CA ILE A 379 3.11 -5.16 9.73
C ILE A 379 3.56 -4.17 8.66
N GLY A 380 2.84 -4.09 7.54
CA GLY A 380 3.19 -3.25 6.38
C GLY A 380 3.19 -1.76 6.68
N GLU A 381 4.02 -1.01 5.96
CA GLU A 381 4.20 0.44 6.09
C GLU A 381 4.53 0.93 7.51
N GLY A 382 5.35 0.13 8.19
CA GLY A 382 5.75 0.33 9.59
C GLY A 382 4.86 -0.44 10.56
N THR A 383 5.48 -1.34 11.34
CA THR A 383 4.76 -2.18 12.30
C THR A 383 4.00 -1.36 13.35
N SER A 384 3.07 -2.00 14.09
CA SER A 384 2.37 -1.35 15.20
C SER A 384 3.33 -0.75 16.24
N GLU A 385 4.49 -1.37 16.45
CA GLU A 385 5.55 -0.87 17.34
C GLU A 385 6.19 0.39 16.78
N ILE A 386 6.47 0.42 15.46
CA ILE A 386 7.01 1.62 14.79
C ILE A 386 6.00 2.77 14.85
N GLN A 387 4.70 2.51 14.68
CA GLN A 387 3.69 3.56 14.83
C GLN A 387 3.71 4.14 16.26
N ARG A 388 3.84 3.30 17.29
CA ARG A 388 3.97 3.75 18.69
C ARG A 388 5.20 4.61 18.91
N ILE A 389 6.34 4.24 18.32
CA ILE A 389 7.58 5.04 18.38
C ILE A 389 7.37 6.40 17.70
N VAL A 390 6.74 6.43 16.52
CA VAL A 390 6.46 7.70 15.80
C VAL A 390 5.56 8.60 16.63
N ILE A 391 4.48 8.07 17.20
CA ILE A 391 3.53 8.80 18.04
C ILE A 391 4.25 9.37 19.28
N ALA A 392 4.97 8.52 20.02
CA ALA A 392 5.68 8.92 21.23
C ALA A 392 6.72 10.02 20.96
N LYS A 393 7.47 9.90 19.87
CA LYS A 393 8.45 10.91 19.46
C LYS A 393 7.82 12.30 19.22
N HIS A 394 6.60 12.34 18.66
CA HIS A 394 5.89 13.61 18.45
C HIS A 394 5.34 14.18 19.76
N LEU A 395 4.77 13.34 20.61
CA LEU A 395 4.26 13.76 21.92
C LEU A 395 5.36 14.34 22.81
N LEU A 396 6.52 13.70 22.85
CA LEU A 396 7.64 14.11 23.72
C LEU A 396 8.47 15.28 23.15
N LYS A 397 8.29 15.64 21.88
CA LYS A 397 8.93 16.84 21.30
C LYS A 397 8.07 18.10 21.44
N SER A 398 6.78 17.95 21.71
CA SER A 398 5.82 19.05 21.82
C SER A 398 5.76 19.67 23.22
N THR A 399 6.61 19.21 24.15
CA THR A 399 6.84 19.78 25.49
C THR A 399 8.18 20.48 25.51
#